data_cd3184b4199507d2d7be2d6d2b6dd6ed
#
_entry.id   cd3184b4199507d2d7be2d6d2b6dd6ed
#
_cell.length_a   1.000
_cell.length_b   1.000
_cell.length_c   1.000
_cell.angle_alpha   90.00
_cell.angle_beta   90.00
_cell.angle_gamma   90.00
#
_symmetry.space_group_name_H-M   'P 1'
#
loop_
_entity.id
_entity.type
_entity.pdbx_description
1 polymer ?
#
loop_
_entity_poly.entity_id
_entity_poly.type
_entity_poly.pdbx_seq_one_letter_code
_entity_poly.pdbx_strand_id
1 'polypeptide(L)'
;PLHSSAASDVYKRQSKMNEDEVLKTIKEVYEKFDLVLDPHSAIGYGAFDKINISGNNIVLATAHPCKFPDAIKNAINLKAELPKELMYILSEKENYNIIDNNVDKVKHHIRERI
;
A
#
# COMPACT_ATOMS: atom_id res chain seq x y z
N PRO A 1 7.28 -6.92 29.03
CA PRO A 1 7.48 -8.21 28.37
C PRO A 1 6.58 -8.28 27.16
N LEU A 2 7.22 -8.37 25.99
CA LEU A 2 6.54 -8.62 24.74
C LEU A 2 6.11 -10.09 24.77
N HIS A 3 4.90 -10.33 25.18
CA HIS A 3 4.28 -11.63 25.00
C HIS A 3 3.75 -11.73 23.57
N SER A 4 4.65 -11.90 22.62
CA SER A 4 4.31 -12.60 21.40
C SER A 4 4.02 -14.03 21.83
N SER A 5 2.75 -14.40 21.92
CA SER A 5 2.42 -15.79 22.21
C SER A 5 2.96 -16.63 21.05
N ALA A 6 3.67 -17.71 21.34
CA ALA A 6 4.19 -18.66 20.35
C ALA A 6 3.07 -19.12 19.37
N ALA A 7 1.81 -19.15 19.80
CA ALA A 7 0.64 -19.42 18.98
C ALA A 7 0.39 -18.34 17.90
N SER A 8 0.73 -17.06 18.15
CA SER A 8 0.61 -15.99 17.15
C SER A 8 1.65 -16.15 16.03
N ASP A 9 2.83 -16.64 16.34
CA ASP A 9 3.93 -16.76 15.38
C ASP A 9 3.75 -17.96 14.44
N VAL A 10 3.01 -18.98 14.83
CA VAL A 10 2.69 -20.15 14.00
C VAL A 10 1.80 -19.77 12.82
N TYR A 11 0.94 -18.77 12.96
CA TYR A 11 -0.03 -18.35 11.94
C TYR A 11 0.39 -17.10 11.17
N LYS A 12 1.43 -16.39 11.61
CA LYS A 12 1.93 -15.19 10.90
C LYS A 12 3.20 -15.52 10.16
N ARG A 13 3.21 -15.24 8.87
CA ARG A 13 4.39 -15.33 8.03
C ARG A 13 4.67 -13.96 7.43
N GLN A 14 5.94 -13.61 7.31
CA GLN A 14 6.37 -12.35 6.73
C GLN A 14 7.17 -12.60 5.47
N SER A 15 6.97 -11.73 4.50
CA SER A 15 7.77 -11.67 3.28
C SER A 15 8.17 -10.22 3.00
N LYS A 16 9.26 -10.05 2.25
CA LYS A 16 9.72 -8.75 1.77
C LYS A 16 10.01 -8.83 0.28
N MET A 17 9.83 -7.70 -0.40
CA MET A 17 10.21 -7.52 -1.79
C MET A 17 11.03 -6.23 -1.92
N ASN A 18 12.02 -6.23 -2.80
CA ASN A 18 12.70 -5.02 -3.21
C ASN A 18 11.90 -4.30 -4.30
N GLU A 19 12.32 -3.11 -4.69
CA GLU A 19 11.60 -2.28 -5.66
C GLU A 19 11.47 -2.97 -7.03
N ASP A 20 12.54 -3.58 -7.53
CA ASP A 20 12.51 -4.28 -8.83
C ASP A 20 11.54 -5.46 -8.82
N GLU A 21 11.48 -6.22 -7.74
CA GLU A 21 10.51 -7.31 -7.57
C GLU A 21 9.07 -6.79 -7.56
N VAL A 22 8.82 -5.64 -6.92
CA VAL A 22 7.50 -5.01 -6.89
C VAL A 22 7.07 -4.57 -8.29
N LEU A 23 7.94 -3.85 -9.02
CA LEU A 23 7.67 -3.40 -10.38
C LEU A 23 7.43 -4.58 -11.33
N LYS A 24 8.22 -5.63 -11.19
CA LYS A 24 8.04 -6.87 -11.95
C LYS A 24 6.69 -7.51 -11.66
N THR A 25 6.29 -7.61 -10.40
CA THR A 25 4.99 -8.18 -10.00
C THR A 25 3.82 -7.37 -10.56
N ILE A 26 3.89 -6.04 -10.52
CA ILE A 26 2.85 -5.16 -11.11
C ILE A 26 2.73 -5.47 -12.61
N LYS A 27 3.86 -5.57 -13.32
CA LYS A 27 3.89 -5.87 -14.74
C LYS A 27 3.29 -7.24 -15.06
N GLU A 28 3.71 -8.29 -14.37
CA GLU A 28 3.24 -9.67 -14.58
C GLU A 28 1.72 -9.80 -14.35
N VAL A 29 1.20 -9.16 -13.29
CA VAL A 29 -0.24 -9.17 -13.00
C VAL A 29 -1.01 -8.41 -14.07
N TYR A 30 -0.49 -7.26 -14.53
CA TYR A 30 -1.11 -6.50 -15.60
C TYR A 30 -1.15 -7.29 -16.91
N GLU A 31 -0.03 -7.88 -17.32
CA GLU A 31 0.05 -8.67 -18.55
C GLU A 31 -0.87 -9.91 -18.54
N LYS A 32 -1.06 -10.52 -17.37
CA LYS A 32 -1.83 -11.76 -17.21
C LYS A 32 -3.32 -11.53 -17.01
N PHE A 33 -3.71 -10.46 -16.31
CA PHE A 33 -5.07 -10.26 -15.84
C PHE A 33 -5.69 -8.91 -16.24
N ASP A 34 -4.93 -8.06 -16.93
CA ASP A 34 -5.32 -6.66 -17.22
C ASP A 34 -5.69 -5.87 -15.95
N LEU A 35 -5.02 -6.19 -14.83
CA LEU A 35 -5.26 -5.60 -13.52
C LEU A 35 -4.02 -4.81 -13.07
N VAL A 36 -4.20 -3.53 -12.78
CA VAL A 36 -3.14 -2.68 -12.24
C VAL A 36 -3.16 -2.75 -10.71
N LEU A 37 -2.12 -3.33 -10.11
CA LEU A 37 -1.92 -3.32 -8.67
C LEU A 37 -1.17 -2.05 -8.24
N ASP A 38 -1.50 -1.53 -7.05
CA ASP A 38 -0.60 -0.60 -6.36
C ASP A 38 0.61 -1.35 -5.77
N PRO A 39 1.73 -0.65 -5.47
CA PRO A 39 2.95 -1.31 -4.95
C PRO A 39 2.74 -2.15 -3.68
N HIS A 40 1.85 -1.74 -2.78
CA HIS A 40 1.59 -2.48 -1.54
C HIS A 40 0.80 -3.77 -1.80
N SER A 41 -0.21 -3.70 -2.65
CA SER A 41 -0.97 -4.87 -3.11
C SER A 41 -0.08 -5.84 -3.90
N ALA A 42 0.88 -5.32 -4.68
CA ALA A 42 1.85 -6.13 -5.40
C ALA A 42 2.76 -6.92 -4.45
N ILE A 43 3.19 -6.33 -3.31
CA ILE A 43 3.95 -7.06 -2.28
C ILE A 43 3.11 -8.19 -1.70
N GLY A 44 1.84 -7.93 -1.38
CA GLY A 44 0.92 -8.96 -0.88
C GLY A 44 0.74 -10.11 -1.87
N TYR A 45 0.56 -9.79 -3.16
CA TYR A 45 0.41 -10.79 -4.22
C TYR A 45 1.69 -11.59 -4.43
N GLY A 46 2.84 -10.93 -4.58
CA GLY A 46 4.13 -11.59 -4.80
C GLY A 46 4.64 -12.39 -3.59
N ALA A 47 4.07 -12.20 -2.41
CA ALA A 47 4.39 -13.00 -1.23
C ALA A 47 4.01 -14.47 -1.40
N PHE A 48 3.01 -14.81 -2.23
CA PHE A 48 2.59 -16.20 -2.45
C PHE A 48 3.69 -17.06 -3.00
N ASP A 49 4.46 -16.55 -3.97
CA ASP A 49 5.59 -17.29 -4.56
C ASP A 49 6.69 -17.59 -3.54
N LYS A 50 6.81 -16.74 -2.51
CA LYS A 50 7.85 -16.85 -1.49
C LYS A 50 7.41 -17.69 -0.28
N ILE A 51 6.12 -17.76 0.01
CA ILE A 51 5.61 -18.37 1.25
C ILE A 51 5.05 -19.77 1.02
N ASN A 52 4.76 -20.14 -0.22
CA ASN A 52 4.22 -21.45 -0.62
C ASN A 52 2.97 -21.84 0.19
N ILE A 53 1.92 -21.03 0.08
CA ILE A 53 0.63 -21.25 0.75
C ILE A 53 -0.29 -22.03 -0.19
N SER A 54 -0.84 -23.15 0.29
CA SER A 54 -1.84 -23.94 -0.44
C SER A 54 -3.25 -23.44 -0.15
N GLY A 55 -4.19 -23.66 -1.09
CA GLY A 55 -5.60 -23.32 -0.96
C GLY A 55 -6.00 -21.99 -1.58
N ASN A 56 -7.19 -21.51 -1.29
CA ASN A 56 -7.69 -20.24 -1.77
C ASN A 56 -7.05 -19.08 -0.98
N ASN A 57 -6.43 -18.16 -1.69
CA ASN A 57 -5.71 -17.03 -1.09
C ASN A 57 -6.45 -15.73 -1.38
N ILE A 58 -6.49 -14.85 -0.41
CA ILE A 58 -7.07 -13.51 -0.52
C ILE A 58 -5.96 -12.48 -0.29
N VAL A 59 -5.74 -11.59 -1.25
CA VAL A 59 -4.85 -10.45 -1.13
C VAL A 59 -5.68 -9.19 -0.92
N LEU A 60 -5.35 -8.43 0.11
CA LEU A 60 -6.01 -7.16 0.36
C LEU A 60 -5.44 -6.07 -0.55
N ALA A 61 -6.30 -5.42 -1.32
CA ALA A 61 -5.97 -4.18 -2.02
C ALA A 61 -6.00 -3.03 -1.02
N THR A 62 -4.83 -2.51 -0.66
CA THR A 62 -4.68 -1.55 0.44
C THR A 62 -4.59 -0.10 -0.02
N ALA A 63 -4.38 0.14 -1.32
CA ALA A 63 -4.34 1.47 -1.92
C ALA A 63 -4.79 1.43 -3.38
N HIS A 64 -5.05 2.61 -3.95
CA HIS A 64 -5.34 2.74 -5.37
C HIS A 64 -4.06 3.07 -6.17
N PRO A 65 -3.83 2.48 -7.35
CA PRO A 65 -2.63 2.70 -8.18
C PRO A 65 -2.34 4.17 -8.48
N CYS A 66 -3.37 5.02 -8.61
CA CYS A 66 -3.20 6.45 -8.90
C CYS A 66 -2.41 7.22 -7.81
N LYS A 67 -2.25 6.66 -6.62
CA LYS A 67 -1.42 7.24 -5.54
C LYS A 67 0.08 7.06 -5.79
N PHE A 68 0.45 6.21 -6.73
CA PHE A 68 1.83 5.83 -7.02
C PHE A 68 2.13 5.95 -8.53
N PRO A 69 1.92 7.13 -9.13
CA PRO A 69 1.98 7.30 -10.58
C PRO A 69 3.34 6.92 -11.17
N ASP A 70 4.43 7.21 -10.46
CA ASP A 70 5.79 6.91 -10.94
C ASP A 70 6.05 5.39 -10.94
N ALA A 71 5.64 4.67 -9.90
CA ALA A 71 5.80 3.22 -9.84
C ALA A 71 5.00 2.54 -10.96
N ILE A 72 3.76 2.96 -11.21
CA ILE A 72 2.92 2.40 -12.27
C ILE A 72 3.52 2.71 -13.65
N LYS A 73 3.98 3.94 -13.85
CA LYS A 73 4.65 4.33 -15.10
C LYS A 73 5.92 3.52 -15.34
N ASN A 74 6.74 3.32 -14.31
CA ASN A 74 7.97 2.54 -14.41
C ASN A 74 7.70 1.05 -14.67
N ALA A 75 6.65 0.48 -14.08
CA ALA A 75 6.31 -0.93 -14.24
C ALA A 75 5.69 -1.25 -15.60
N ILE A 76 4.71 -0.46 -16.05
CA ILE A 76 3.84 -0.78 -17.20
C ILE A 76 3.65 0.36 -18.20
N ASN A 77 4.35 1.47 -18.02
CA ASN A 77 4.26 2.69 -18.85
C ASN A 77 2.82 3.23 -19.01
N LEU A 78 1.99 3.06 -18.00
CA LEU A 78 0.63 3.60 -17.95
C LEU A 78 0.52 4.69 -16.87
N LYS A 79 -0.48 5.56 -17.05
CA LYS A 79 -0.92 6.51 -16.03
C LYS A 79 -2.20 5.98 -15.39
N ALA A 80 -2.10 5.58 -14.12
CA ALA A 80 -3.30 5.21 -13.37
C ALA A 80 -4.10 6.47 -13.03
N GLU A 81 -5.35 6.53 -13.49
CA GLU A 81 -6.23 7.66 -13.27
C GLU A 81 -6.99 7.52 -11.95
N LEU A 82 -7.33 8.66 -11.37
CA LEU A 82 -8.21 8.72 -10.19
C LEU A 82 -9.62 8.26 -10.61
N PRO A 83 -10.32 7.45 -9.78
CA PRO A 83 -11.72 7.13 -10.02
C PRO A 83 -12.56 8.39 -10.22
N LYS A 84 -13.49 8.36 -11.17
CA LYS A 84 -14.32 9.53 -11.53
C LYS A 84 -15.05 10.13 -10.34
N GLU A 85 -15.49 9.27 -9.43
CA GLU A 85 -16.19 9.61 -8.20
C GLU A 85 -15.33 10.41 -7.22
N LEU A 86 -14.00 10.36 -7.38
CA LEU A 86 -13.04 11.06 -6.53
C LEU A 86 -12.38 12.26 -7.22
N MET A 87 -12.69 12.53 -8.48
CA MET A 87 -12.04 13.62 -9.23
C MET A 87 -12.28 15.00 -8.62
N TYR A 88 -13.40 15.20 -7.93
CA TYR A 88 -13.69 16.46 -7.24
C TYR A 88 -12.63 16.83 -6.20
N ILE A 89 -11.94 15.83 -5.60
CA ILE A 89 -10.89 16.06 -4.60
C ILE A 89 -9.75 16.92 -5.16
N LEU A 90 -9.48 16.82 -6.47
CA LEU A 90 -8.42 17.60 -7.11
C LEU A 90 -8.71 19.10 -7.19
N SER A 91 -9.98 19.49 -7.06
CA SER A 91 -10.43 20.89 -7.04
C SER A 91 -10.67 21.42 -5.63
N GLU A 92 -10.68 20.58 -4.62
CA GLU A 92 -10.87 20.99 -3.24
C GLU A 92 -9.64 21.70 -2.67
N LYS A 93 -9.91 22.68 -1.80
CA LYS A 93 -8.83 23.37 -1.09
C LYS A 93 -8.26 22.46 -0.03
N GLU A 94 -6.95 22.33 -0.04
CA GLU A 94 -6.24 21.61 1.02
C GLU A 94 -6.49 22.26 2.39
N ASN A 95 -6.83 21.45 3.38
CA ASN A 95 -7.04 21.85 4.76
C ASN A 95 -6.07 21.10 5.67
N TYR A 96 -5.01 21.78 6.08
CA TYR A 96 -4.00 21.22 6.97
C TYR A 96 -3.44 22.27 7.93
N ASN A 97 -2.84 21.81 9.01
CA ASN A 97 -2.12 22.65 9.96
C ASN A 97 -0.64 22.27 9.95
N ILE A 98 0.22 23.25 9.88
CA ILE A 98 1.67 23.06 10.03
C ILE A 98 2.00 23.10 11.52
N ILE A 99 2.65 22.05 12.01
CA ILE A 99 3.07 21.91 13.39
C ILE A 99 4.59 21.69 13.38
N ASP A 100 5.30 22.35 14.25
CA ASP A 100 6.75 22.14 14.40
C ASP A 100 7.02 20.67 14.77
N ASN A 101 8.17 20.17 14.35
CA ASN A 101 8.65 18.84 14.70
C ASN A 101 9.05 18.78 16.20
N ASN A 102 8.05 18.86 17.06
CA ASN A 102 8.17 18.82 18.51
C ASN A 102 7.01 18.02 19.11
N VAL A 103 7.33 17.00 19.89
CA VAL A 103 6.35 16.07 20.45
C VAL A 103 5.32 16.78 21.33
N ASP A 104 5.72 17.77 22.14
CA ASP A 104 4.79 18.46 23.04
C ASP A 104 3.81 19.34 22.27
N LYS A 105 4.27 19.99 21.18
CA LYS A 105 3.38 20.75 20.28
C LYS A 105 2.38 19.85 19.58
N VAL A 106 2.79 18.64 19.14
CA VAL A 106 1.87 17.65 18.57
C VAL A 106 0.85 17.18 19.59
N LYS A 107 1.27 16.85 20.82
CA LYS A 107 0.37 16.47 21.90
C LYS A 107 -0.63 17.58 22.24
N HIS A 108 -0.16 18.82 22.29
CA HIS A 108 -1.02 19.98 22.55
C HIS A 108 -2.07 20.14 21.43
N HIS A 109 -1.63 20.08 20.17
CA HIS A 109 -2.51 20.16 19.01
C HIS A 109 -3.61 19.08 19.00
N ILE A 110 -3.28 17.86 19.41
CA ILE A 110 -4.25 16.78 19.53
C ILE A 110 -5.26 17.08 20.67
N ARG A 111 -4.78 17.49 21.84
CA ARG A 111 -5.62 17.75 23.03
C ARG A 111 -6.62 18.88 22.81
N GLU A 112 -6.30 19.86 22.00
CA GLU A 112 -7.21 20.97 21.68
C GLU A 112 -8.36 20.57 20.72
N ARG A 113 -8.32 19.34 20.15
CA ARG A 113 -9.28 18.86 19.15
C ARG A 113 -10.05 17.62 19.56
N ILE A 114 -9.82 17.14 20.77
CA ILE A 114 -10.57 16.08 21.42
C ILE A 114 -11.48 16.68 22.49
#